data_9bc65edcd233d35e5c9e5f6be8fa8bca
#
_entry.id   9bc65edcd233d35e5c9e5f6be8fa8bca
#
_cell.length_a   1.000
_cell.length_b   1.000
_cell.length_c   1.000
_cell.angle_alpha   90.00
_cell.angle_beta   90.00
_cell.angle_gamma   90.00
#
_symmetry.space_group_name_H-M   'P 1'
#
loop_
_entity.id
_entity.type
_entity.pdbx_description
1 polymer ?
#
loop_
_entity_poly.entity_id
_entity_poly.type
_entity_poly.pdbx_seq_one_letter_code
_entity_poly.pdbx_strand_id
1 'polypeptide(L)' 'QVEHHDHMVCVDCRAVVEFRSEEIERIQQRIVEEQDFDLEDHNLTLYVACRRWRKSGKCSRREERERLGEPQD' A
#
# COMPACT_ATOMS: atom_id res chain seq x y z
N GLN A 1 17.11 2.40 11.97
CA GLN A 1 15.82 1.70 12.08
C GLN A 1 14.86 2.12 10.99
N VAL A 2 14.44 1.19 10.21
CA VAL A 2 13.51 1.45 9.12
C VAL A 2 12.11 1.07 9.57
N GLU A 3 11.18 2.00 9.41
CA GLU A 3 9.80 1.68 9.69
C GLU A 3 9.23 0.82 8.59
N HIS A 4 8.43 -0.13 8.99
CA HIS A 4 7.73 -0.96 8.02
C HIS A 4 6.45 -0.28 7.61
N HIS A 5 6.32 -0.06 6.33
CA HIS A 5 5.11 0.50 5.78
C HIS A 5 4.50 -0.50 4.83
N ASP A 6 3.21 -0.65 4.94
CA ASP A 6 2.48 -1.39 3.94
C ASP A 6 2.19 -0.47 2.77
N HIS A 7 1.94 -1.05 1.62
CA HIS A 7 1.79 -0.27 0.40
C HIS A 7 0.56 -0.69 -0.37
N MET A 8 -0.06 0.27 -1.03
CA MET A 8 -1.06 0.00 -2.06
C MET A 8 -0.50 0.47 -3.39
N VAL A 9 -0.62 -0.38 -4.40
CA VAL A 9 -0.15 -0.05 -5.74
C VAL A 9 -1.37 -0.07 -6.66
N CYS A 10 -1.63 1.06 -7.30
CA CYS A 10 -2.74 1.15 -8.23
C CYS A 10 -2.32 0.61 -9.59
N VAL A 11 -3.03 -0.40 -10.07
CA VAL A 11 -2.69 -1.02 -11.35
C VAL A 11 -3.11 -0.15 -12.53
N ASP A 12 -3.97 0.83 -12.30
CA ASP A 12 -4.43 1.70 -13.37
C ASP A 12 -3.55 2.94 -13.53
N CYS A 13 -3.28 3.64 -12.44
CA CYS A 13 -2.58 4.91 -12.52
C CYS A 13 -1.16 4.84 -11.95
N ARG A 14 -0.76 3.69 -11.43
CA ARG A 14 0.57 3.43 -10.88
C ARG A 14 0.91 4.23 -9.64
N ALA A 15 -0.09 4.78 -8.99
CA ALA A 15 0.15 5.46 -7.73
C ALA A 15 0.57 4.44 -6.66
N VAL A 16 1.50 4.84 -5.82
CA VAL A 16 1.94 4.02 -4.69
C VAL A 16 1.61 4.80 -3.43
N VAL A 17 0.85 4.18 -2.56
CA VAL A 17 0.41 4.80 -1.32
C VAL A 17 0.92 3.97 -0.16
N GLU A 18 1.68 4.59 0.72
CA GLU A 18 2.12 3.94 1.94
C GLU A 18 1.04 4.10 2.99
N PHE A 19 0.85 3.08 3.77
CA PHE A 19 -0.10 3.15 4.86
C PHE A 19 0.40 2.28 6.02
N ARG A 20 -0.21 2.49 7.17
CA ARG A 20 0.10 1.72 8.35
C ARG A 20 -1.21 1.48 9.10
N SER A 21 -1.44 0.26 9.51
CA SER A 21 -2.65 -0.09 10.24
C SER A 21 -2.27 -0.97 11.42
N GLU A 22 -2.53 -0.48 12.60
CA GLU A 22 -2.28 -1.25 13.80
C GLU A 22 -3.21 -2.46 13.89
N GLU A 23 -4.39 -2.35 13.34
CA GLU A 23 -5.31 -3.46 13.31
C GLU A 23 -4.77 -4.62 12.49
N ILE A 24 -4.23 -4.31 11.32
CA ILE A 24 -3.65 -5.34 10.47
C ILE A 24 -2.47 -5.98 11.18
N GLU A 25 -1.63 -5.17 11.79
CA GLU A 25 -0.46 -5.69 12.49
C GLU A 25 -0.86 -6.63 13.63
N ARG A 26 -1.90 -6.27 14.37
CA ARG A 26 -2.36 -7.11 15.46
C ARG A 26 -2.93 -8.44 14.95
N ILE A 27 -3.65 -8.39 13.84
CA ILE A 27 -4.22 -9.61 13.26
C ILE A 27 -3.10 -10.53 12.79
N GLN A 28 -2.11 -9.97 12.13
CA GLN A 28 -0.97 -10.77 11.66
C GLN A 28 -0.23 -11.40 12.83
N GLN A 29 -0.01 -10.63 13.88
CA GLN A 29 0.68 -11.13 15.06
C GLN A 29 -0.10 -12.29 15.67
N ARG A 30 -1.42 -12.14 15.79
CA ARG A 30 -2.25 -13.19 16.36
C ARG A 30 -2.21 -14.46 15.53
N ILE A 31 -2.29 -14.32 14.21
CA ILE A 31 -2.28 -15.48 13.32
C ILE A 31 -0.96 -16.23 13.44
N VAL A 32 0.14 -15.50 13.49
CA VAL A 32 1.45 -16.11 13.59
C VAL A 32 1.59 -16.85 14.93
N GLU A 33 1.12 -16.25 16.00
CA GLU A 33 1.22 -16.87 17.32
C GLU A 33 0.35 -18.11 17.42
N GLU A 34 -0.81 -18.10 16.78
CA GLU A 34 -1.69 -19.26 16.78
C GLU A 34 -1.07 -20.46 16.08
N GLN A 35 -0.11 -20.21 15.21
CA GLN A 35 0.60 -21.27 14.50
C GLN A 35 1.92 -21.63 15.18
N ASP A 36 2.16 -21.13 16.38
CA ASP A 36 3.36 -21.38 17.16
C ASP A 36 4.62 -20.80 16.54
N PHE A 37 4.49 -19.65 15.92
CA PHE A 37 5.63 -18.92 15.36
C PHE A 37 5.77 -17.57 16.02
N ASP A 38 6.92 -16.97 15.82
CA ASP A 38 7.17 -15.57 16.18
C ASP A 38 7.28 -14.77 14.90
N LEU A 39 6.62 -13.62 14.88
CA LEU A 39 6.67 -12.76 13.70
C LEU A 39 7.97 -11.99 13.67
N GLU A 40 8.79 -12.26 12.66
CA GLU A 40 10.07 -11.58 12.51
C GLU A 40 9.93 -10.30 11.66
N ASP A 41 9.11 -10.37 10.62
CA ASP A 41 8.97 -9.27 9.69
C ASP A 41 7.73 -9.50 8.87
N HIS A 42 7.21 -8.44 8.27
CA HIS A 42 6.07 -8.58 7.39
C HIS A 42 6.14 -7.56 6.28
N ASN A 43 5.46 -7.86 5.20
CA ASN A 43 5.43 -7.01 4.03
C ASN A 43 4.08 -7.24 3.35
N LEU A 44 3.29 -6.20 3.28
CA LEU A 44 1.96 -6.29 2.70
C LEU A 44 1.85 -5.31 1.54
N THR A 45 1.51 -5.83 0.37
CA THR A 45 1.26 -4.99 -0.79
C THR A 45 -0.13 -5.30 -1.32
N LEU A 46 -0.94 -4.28 -1.42
CA LEU A 46 -2.28 -4.40 -1.99
C LEU A 46 -2.25 -3.85 -3.41
N TYR A 47 -2.81 -4.60 -4.33
CA TYR A 47 -2.94 -4.15 -5.71
C TYR A 47 -4.36 -3.69 -5.91
N VAL A 48 -4.51 -2.41 -6.17
CA VAL A 48 -5.82 -1.78 -6.18
C VAL A 48 -6.10 -1.14 -7.53
N ALA A 49 -7.37 -0.83 -7.75
CA ALA A 49 -7.81 -0.18 -8.97
C ALA A 49 -8.33 1.19 -8.59
N CYS A 50 -7.97 2.19 -9.39
CA CYS A 50 -8.39 3.56 -9.12
C CYS A 50 -9.79 3.79 -9.65
N ARG A 51 -10.71 4.12 -8.76
CA ARG A 51 -12.09 4.36 -9.18
C ARG A 51 -12.21 5.53 -10.13
N ARG A 52 -11.46 6.58 -9.87
CA ARG A 52 -11.50 7.76 -10.72
C ARG A 52 -10.93 7.48 -12.10
N TRP A 53 -9.84 6.75 -12.14
CA TRP A 53 -9.22 6.40 -13.42
C TRP A 53 -10.19 5.63 -14.29
N ARG A 54 -10.90 4.68 -13.70
CA ARG A 54 -11.83 3.85 -14.46
C ARG A 54 -13.03 4.61 -14.92
N LYS A 55 -13.40 5.67 -14.20
CA LYS A 55 -14.53 6.50 -14.60
C LYS A 55 -14.17 7.56 -15.62
N SER A 56 -13.04 8.21 -15.46
CA SER A 56 -12.72 9.41 -16.23
C SER A 56 -11.36 9.39 -16.89
N GLY A 57 -10.58 8.35 -16.66
CA GLY A 57 -9.22 8.29 -17.20
C GLY A 57 -8.24 9.16 -16.47
N LYS A 58 -8.61 9.65 -15.29
CA LYS A 58 -7.73 10.52 -14.51
C LYS A 58 -7.69 10.06 -13.07
N CYS A 59 -6.55 10.27 -12.44
CA CYS A 59 -6.39 9.95 -11.04
C CYS A 59 -5.69 11.13 -10.36
N SER A 60 -6.33 11.67 -9.32
CA SER A 60 -5.76 12.83 -8.63
C SER A 60 -4.40 12.53 -7.99
N ARG A 61 -4.19 11.30 -7.58
CA ARG A 61 -2.90 10.95 -6.98
C ARG A 61 -1.79 10.97 -8.02
N ARG A 62 -2.08 10.53 -9.22
CA ARG A 62 -1.10 10.57 -10.30
C ARG A 62 -0.80 12.01 -10.68
N GLU A 63 -1.84 12.84 -10.79
CA GLU A 63 -1.65 14.24 -11.10
C GLU A 63 -0.81 14.92 -10.04
N GLU A 64 -1.04 14.57 -8.78
CA GLU A 64 -0.26 15.13 -7.68
C GLU A 64 1.21 14.76 -7.80
N ARG A 65 1.49 13.50 -8.12
CA ARG A 65 2.87 13.05 -8.30
C ARG A 65 3.56 13.79 -9.43
N GLU A 66 2.86 13.98 -10.53
CA GLU A 66 3.42 14.71 -11.68
C GLU A 66 3.71 16.15 -11.31
N ARG A 67 2.81 16.77 -10.55
CA ARG A 67 3.00 18.16 -10.15
C ARG A 67 4.20 18.31 -9.22
N LEU A 68 4.46 17.30 -8.40
CA LEU A 68 5.61 17.33 -7.49
C LEU A 68 6.90 16.91 -8.17
N GLY A 69 6.84 16.50 -9.43
CA GLY A 69 8.03 16.12 -10.17
C GLY A 69 8.57 14.75 -9.82
N GLU A 70 7.78 13.91 -9.23
CA GLU A 70 8.21 12.57 -8.87
C GLU A 70 8.22 11.67 -10.11
N PRO A 71 9.18 10.73 -10.17
CA PRO A 71 9.21 9.83 -11.31
C PRO A 71 8.00 8.91 -11.32
N GLN A 72 7.60 8.56 -12.54
CA GLN A 72 6.50 7.63 -12.75
C GLN A 72 7.06 6.31 -13.27
N ASP A 73 6.63 5.23 -12.69
CA ASP A 73 7.08 3.91 -13.13
C ASP A 73 5.92 3.05 -13.49
#